data_7977182802dbbb2b25d1b89c0cf916ea
#
_entry.id   7977182802dbbb2b25d1b89c0cf916ea
#
_cell.length_a   1.000
_cell.length_b   1.000
_cell.length_c   1.000
_cell.angle_alpha   90.00
_cell.angle_beta   90.00
_cell.angle_gamma   90.00
#
_symmetry.space_group_name_H-M   'P 1'
#
loop_
_entity.id
_entity.type
_entity.pdbx_description
1 polymer ?
#
loop_
_entity_poly.entity_id
_entity_poly.type
_entity_poly.pdbx_seq_one_letter_code
_entity_poly.pdbx_strand_id
1 'polypeptide(L)'
;MSKYIFIVGGVISGLGKGITAASIGRLLTGCGLNVTNIKMDAYVNIDAGTMNPVEHGEVFVTDDGIETDQDIGNYERFLNKTLSRENYATTGQIYKAVIERERNLKYGGKCVEVVPHIPEEIIRRIENVTALNDADVTIIEIGGTVGEYQNILFIEAARMMKHRYRKDVLTILVSYVPVPSSLGEMKTKPTQYACRTLNETGIQPDFIICRGEKPLDGPRKQKIASLCNMAVSYTHLTLPTIYSV
;
A
#
# COMPACT_ATOMS: atom_id res chain seq x y z
N MET A 1 19.23 -10.30 -0.28
CA MET A 1 18.06 -10.27 0.61
C MET A 1 17.10 -9.22 0.07
N SER A 2 15.89 -9.61 -0.23
CA SER A 2 14.90 -8.73 -0.86
C SER A 2 14.46 -7.61 0.06
N LYS A 3 14.06 -6.48 -0.53
CA LYS A 3 13.56 -5.30 0.18
C LYS A 3 12.05 -5.17 -0.02
N TYR A 4 11.37 -4.59 0.94
CA TYR A 4 9.93 -4.41 0.93
C TYR A 4 9.58 -2.93 1.13
N ILE A 5 8.67 -2.43 0.30
CA ILE A 5 8.20 -1.05 0.39
C ILE A 5 6.67 -1.09 0.54
N PHE A 6 6.18 -0.73 1.71
CA PHE A 6 4.74 -0.58 1.95
C PHE A 6 4.29 0.83 1.61
N ILE A 7 3.24 0.93 0.81
CA ILE A 7 2.59 2.19 0.45
C ILE A 7 1.21 2.22 1.10
N VAL A 8 1.03 3.18 2.00
CA VAL A 8 -0.23 3.39 2.73
C VAL A 8 -0.81 4.76 2.41
N GLY A 9 -2.13 4.87 2.40
CA GLY A 9 -2.83 6.12 2.14
C GLY A 9 -3.21 6.85 3.42
N GLY A 10 -3.26 8.17 3.35
CA GLY A 10 -3.77 9.00 4.43
C GLY A 10 -4.72 10.08 3.92
N VAL A 11 -5.70 10.44 4.74
CA VAL A 11 -6.70 11.51 4.55
C VAL A 11 -7.91 11.08 3.72
N ILE A 12 -7.73 10.74 2.43
CA ILE A 12 -8.82 10.34 1.52
C ILE A 12 -8.34 9.23 0.57
N SER A 13 -9.28 8.49 0.00
CA SER A 13 -9.02 7.55 -1.10
C SER A 13 -8.73 8.31 -2.41
N GLY A 14 -8.25 7.60 -3.43
CA GLY A 14 -8.01 8.20 -4.75
C GLY A 14 -6.81 9.16 -4.82
N LEU A 15 -5.94 9.19 -3.82
CA LEU A 15 -4.75 10.06 -3.78
C LEU A 15 -3.63 9.64 -4.74
N GLY A 16 -3.79 8.53 -5.43
CA GLY A 16 -2.77 8.02 -6.35
C GLY A 16 -1.70 7.19 -5.68
N LYS A 17 -2.07 6.33 -4.70
CA LYS A 17 -1.19 5.28 -4.18
C LYS A 17 -0.70 4.37 -5.30
N GLY A 18 -1.62 3.89 -6.17
CA GLY A 18 -1.31 3.01 -7.29
C GLY A 18 -0.29 3.61 -8.23
N ILE A 19 -0.51 4.84 -8.68
CA ILE A 19 0.46 5.52 -9.55
C ILE A 19 1.79 5.79 -8.84
N THR A 20 1.78 6.02 -7.52
CA THR A 20 3.00 6.16 -6.72
C THR A 20 3.77 4.84 -6.66
N ALA A 21 3.08 3.72 -6.40
CA ALA A 21 3.66 2.38 -6.39
C ALA A 21 4.26 2.02 -7.75
N ALA A 22 3.49 2.24 -8.82
CA ALA A 22 3.93 2.01 -10.19
C ALA A 22 5.17 2.86 -10.57
N SER A 23 5.16 4.15 -10.20
CA SER A 23 6.27 5.07 -10.50
C SER A 23 7.54 4.70 -9.77
N ILE A 24 7.45 4.37 -8.47
CA ILE A 24 8.61 3.90 -7.68
C ILE A 24 9.16 2.61 -8.30
N GLY A 25 8.26 1.67 -8.65
CA GLY A 25 8.65 0.43 -9.32
C GLY A 25 9.40 0.69 -10.61
N ARG A 26 8.89 1.60 -11.46
CA ARG A 26 9.55 1.99 -12.71
C ARG A 26 10.93 2.60 -12.50
N LEU A 27 11.05 3.49 -11.51
CA LEU A 27 12.33 4.14 -11.20
C LEU A 27 13.37 3.13 -10.71
N LEU A 28 12.98 2.22 -9.81
CA LEU A 28 13.87 1.17 -9.30
C LEU A 28 14.28 0.17 -10.40
N THR A 29 13.35 -0.19 -11.29
CA THR A 29 13.67 -1.01 -12.48
C THR A 29 14.65 -0.28 -13.39
N GLY A 30 14.52 1.04 -13.55
CA GLY A 30 15.46 1.87 -14.29
C GLY A 30 16.88 1.90 -13.67
N CYS A 31 16.98 1.63 -12.37
CA CYS A 31 18.25 1.45 -11.65
C CYS A 31 18.82 0.03 -11.76
N GLY A 32 18.20 -0.86 -12.53
CA GLY A 32 18.65 -2.23 -12.74
C GLY A 32 18.16 -3.25 -11.71
N LEU A 33 17.21 -2.89 -10.83
CA LEU A 33 16.63 -3.79 -9.85
C LEU A 33 15.47 -4.58 -10.44
N ASN A 34 15.34 -5.84 -10.03
CA ASN A 34 14.16 -6.65 -10.33
C ASN A 34 13.04 -6.31 -9.35
N VAL A 35 11.97 -5.70 -9.83
CA VAL A 35 10.87 -5.19 -9.00
C VAL A 35 9.57 -5.91 -9.33
N THR A 36 8.77 -6.19 -8.30
CA THR A 36 7.37 -6.62 -8.43
C THR A 36 6.47 -5.79 -7.52
N ASN A 37 5.21 -5.63 -7.91
CA ASN A 37 4.21 -4.92 -7.13
C ASN A 37 3.11 -5.89 -6.66
N ILE A 38 2.55 -5.62 -5.49
CA ILE A 38 1.39 -6.33 -4.93
C ILE A 38 0.33 -5.31 -4.55
N LYS A 39 -0.92 -5.59 -4.94
CA LYS A 39 -2.10 -4.86 -4.48
C LYS A 39 -2.79 -5.65 -3.39
N MET A 40 -3.07 -5.01 -2.27
CA MET A 40 -3.82 -5.60 -1.15
C MET A 40 -5.07 -4.78 -0.88
N ASP A 41 -6.23 -5.36 -1.19
CA ASP A 41 -7.52 -4.71 -1.03
C ASP A 41 -8.29 -5.24 0.17
N ALA A 42 -8.79 -4.32 0.97
CA ALA A 42 -9.46 -4.62 2.22
C ALA A 42 -10.95 -5.00 2.05
N TYR A 43 -11.28 -5.73 0.97
CA TYR A 43 -12.62 -6.23 0.70
C TYR A 43 -12.76 -7.69 1.09
N VAL A 44 -13.95 -8.08 1.55
CA VAL A 44 -14.30 -9.49 1.84
C VAL A 44 -14.60 -10.27 0.56
N ASN A 45 -14.82 -9.60 -0.56
CA ASN A 45 -14.94 -10.24 -1.87
C ASN A 45 -13.68 -11.07 -2.18
N ILE A 46 -13.87 -12.21 -2.86
CA ILE A 46 -12.74 -13.07 -3.24
C ILE A 46 -11.89 -12.42 -4.34
N ASP A 47 -12.54 -11.72 -5.26
CA ASP A 47 -11.91 -10.96 -6.34
C ASP A 47 -12.78 -9.76 -6.71
N ALA A 48 -12.38 -8.99 -7.72
CA ALA A 48 -13.09 -7.80 -8.15
C ALA A 48 -14.30 -8.09 -9.07
N GLY A 49 -14.47 -9.31 -9.57
CA GLY A 49 -15.46 -9.66 -10.58
C GLY A 49 -16.91 -9.53 -10.14
N THR A 50 -17.19 -9.57 -8.86
CA THR A 50 -18.54 -9.38 -8.30
C THR A 50 -18.77 -7.97 -7.76
N MET A 51 -17.79 -7.08 -7.88
CA MET A 51 -17.91 -5.71 -7.39
C MET A 51 -18.63 -4.81 -8.40
N ASN A 52 -19.39 -3.87 -7.89
CA ASN A 52 -20.05 -2.88 -8.74
C ASN A 52 -19.01 -1.90 -9.32
N PRO A 53 -18.86 -1.78 -10.64
CA PRO A 53 -17.88 -0.88 -11.25
C PRO A 53 -18.06 0.60 -10.87
N VAL A 54 -19.29 1.02 -10.54
CA VAL A 54 -19.57 2.39 -10.09
C VAL A 54 -18.94 2.68 -8.72
N GLU A 55 -18.85 1.65 -7.86
CA GLU A 55 -18.29 1.79 -6.51
C GLU A 55 -16.79 1.50 -6.47
N HIS A 56 -16.35 0.49 -7.20
CA HIS A 56 -14.97 -0.01 -7.16
C HIS A 56 -14.08 0.54 -8.28
N GLY A 57 -14.65 0.94 -9.41
CA GLY A 57 -13.93 1.26 -10.62
C GLY A 57 -13.86 0.07 -11.59
N GLU A 58 -13.11 0.23 -12.66
CA GLU A 58 -12.93 -0.81 -13.67
C GLU A 58 -12.10 -1.98 -13.15
N VAL A 59 -12.41 -3.17 -13.65
CA VAL A 59 -11.71 -4.42 -13.34
C VAL A 59 -10.64 -4.68 -14.39
N PHE A 60 -9.47 -5.09 -13.94
CA PHE A 60 -8.39 -5.59 -14.78
C PHE A 60 -8.29 -7.11 -14.65
N VAL A 61 -8.23 -7.80 -15.79
CA VAL A 61 -8.09 -9.26 -15.82
C VAL A 61 -6.66 -9.63 -16.19
N THR A 62 -6.00 -10.38 -15.31
CA THR A 62 -4.64 -10.87 -15.56
C THR A 62 -4.64 -12.03 -16.58
N ASP A 63 -3.48 -12.35 -17.15
CA ASP A 63 -3.34 -13.47 -18.12
C ASP A 63 -3.77 -14.83 -17.54
N ASP A 64 -3.65 -15.01 -16.22
CA ASP A 64 -4.10 -16.22 -15.52
C ASP A 64 -5.58 -16.19 -15.08
N GLY A 65 -6.33 -15.17 -15.53
CA GLY A 65 -7.78 -15.09 -15.48
C GLY A 65 -8.39 -14.61 -14.18
N ILE A 66 -7.61 -14.02 -13.26
CA ILE A 66 -8.20 -13.39 -12.08
C ILE A 66 -8.63 -11.95 -12.38
N GLU A 67 -9.79 -11.58 -11.87
CA GLU A 67 -10.33 -10.23 -11.92
C GLU A 67 -9.79 -9.42 -10.73
N THR A 68 -9.10 -8.31 -11.04
CA THR A 68 -8.36 -7.52 -10.05
C THR A 68 -8.73 -6.05 -10.11
N ASP A 69 -8.22 -5.27 -9.18
CA ASP A 69 -8.25 -3.81 -9.26
C ASP A 69 -7.44 -3.30 -10.47
N GLN A 70 -7.88 -2.19 -11.06
CA GLN A 70 -7.23 -1.51 -12.18
C GLN A 70 -5.74 -1.19 -11.93
N ASP A 71 -5.32 -1.03 -10.68
CA ASP A 71 -3.93 -0.76 -10.32
C ASP A 71 -2.96 -1.85 -10.79
N ILE A 72 -3.41 -3.12 -10.87
CA ILE A 72 -2.59 -4.22 -11.43
C ILE A 72 -2.20 -3.93 -12.87
N GLY A 73 -3.14 -3.47 -13.71
CA GLY A 73 -2.85 -3.06 -15.08
C GLY A 73 -1.87 -1.88 -15.17
N ASN A 74 -1.96 -0.95 -14.23
CA ASN A 74 -0.99 0.15 -14.14
C ASN A 74 0.40 -0.36 -13.77
N TYR A 75 0.50 -1.32 -12.83
CA TYR A 75 1.78 -1.92 -12.48
C TYR A 75 2.41 -2.65 -13.66
N GLU A 76 1.67 -3.46 -14.40
CA GLU A 76 2.15 -4.14 -15.61
C GLU A 76 2.72 -3.14 -16.62
N ARG A 77 1.97 -2.07 -16.89
CA ARG A 77 2.38 -1.05 -17.84
C ARG A 77 3.68 -0.35 -17.43
N PHE A 78 3.80 0.02 -16.14
CA PHE A 78 4.97 0.74 -15.66
C PHE A 78 6.21 -0.15 -15.52
N LEU A 79 6.04 -1.38 -15.06
CA LEU A 79 7.11 -2.35 -14.90
C LEU A 79 7.50 -3.03 -16.23
N ASN A 80 6.64 -2.95 -17.25
CA ASN A 80 6.73 -3.72 -18.49
C ASN A 80 6.86 -5.22 -18.21
N LYS A 81 6.00 -5.75 -17.34
CA LYS A 81 5.94 -7.14 -16.89
C LYS A 81 4.50 -7.60 -16.79
N THR A 82 4.24 -8.87 -17.08
CA THR A 82 2.98 -9.53 -16.75
C THR A 82 2.97 -9.88 -15.27
N LEU A 83 1.89 -9.55 -14.59
CA LEU A 83 1.63 -9.93 -13.21
C LEU A 83 0.60 -11.07 -13.16
N SER A 84 0.59 -11.81 -12.07
CA SER A 84 -0.29 -12.95 -11.88
C SER A 84 -1.26 -12.72 -10.72
N ARG A 85 -2.19 -13.67 -10.52
CA ARG A 85 -3.09 -13.69 -9.37
C ARG A 85 -2.40 -13.53 -8.02
N GLU A 86 -1.16 -13.96 -7.92
CA GLU A 86 -0.40 -13.85 -6.68
C GLU A 86 -0.08 -12.39 -6.31
N ASN A 87 -0.07 -11.50 -7.30
CA ASN A 87 0.18 -10.07 -7.12
C ASN A 87 -1.05 -9.30 -6.61
N TYR A 88 -2.19 -9.98 -6.43
CA TYR A 88 -3.44 -9.40 -5.94
C TYR A 88 -3.98 -10.21 -4.77
N ALA A 89 -4.29 -9.54 -3.66
CA ALA A 89 -4.87 -10.19 -2.50
C ALA A 89 -6.00 -9.37 -1.90
N THR A 90 -7.11 -10.04 -1.58
CA THR A 90 -8.22 -9.45 -0.84
C THR A 90 -8.30 -10.03 0.57
N THR A 91 -8.95 -9.31 1.49
CA THR A 91 -9.27 -9.83 2.82
C THR A 91 -10.01 -11.17 2.73
N GLY A 92 -10.96 -11.30 1.79
CA GLY A 92 -11.72 -12.54 1.58
C GLY A 92 -10.84 -13.73 1.22
N GLN A 93 -9.90 -13.55 0.29
CA GLN A 93 -8.93 -14.60 -0.07
C GLN A 93 -8.06 -15.01 1.11
N ILE A 94 -7.62 -14.05 1.92
CA ILE A 94 -6.74 -14.30 3.07
C ILE A 94 -7.47 -15.09 4.15
N TYR A 95 -8.68 -14.67 4.52
CA TYR A 95 -9.51 -15.39 5.49
C TYR A 95 -9.86 -16.79 5.00
N LYS A 96 -10.26 -16.94 3.75
CA LYS A 96 -10.54 -18.25 3.13
C LYS A 96 -9.34 -19.19 3.28
N ALA A 97 -8.13 -18.74 2.94
CA ALA A 97 -6.92 -19.55 3.04
C ALA A 97 -6.59 -19.96 4.48
N VAL A 98 -6.80 -19.07 5.46
CA VAL A 98 -6.58 -19.38 6.88
C VAL A 98 -7.62 -20.39 7.37
N ILE A 99 -8.90 -20.19 7.03
CA ILE A 99 -10.00 -21.10 7.41
C ILE A 99 -9.79 -22.50 6.78
N GLU A 100 -9.43 -22.56 5.50
CA GLU A 100 -9.16 -23.84 4.82
C GLU A 100 -7.97 -24.59 5.48
N ARG A 101 -6.93 -23.88 5.89
CA ARG A 101 -5.82 -24.50 6.63
C ARG A 101 -6.23 -24.97 8.02
N GLU A 102 -7.06 -24.21 8.71
CA GLU A 102 -7.61 -24.63 10.00
C GLU A 102 -8.43 -25.93 9.83
N ARG A 103 -9.37 -25.96 8.86
CA ARG A 103 -10.20 -27.14 8.58
C ARG A 103 -9.37 -28.37 8.18
N ASN A 104 -8.22 -28.19 7.58
CA ASN A 104 -7.27 -29.24 7.22
C ASN A 104 -6.21 -29.51 8.30
N LEU A 105 -6.42 -29.08 9.53
CA LEU A 105 -5.54 -29.31 10.71
C LEU A 105 -4.09 -28.83 10.51
N LYS A 106 -3.85 -27.88 9.61
CA LYS A 106 -2.49 -27.38 9.33
C LYS A 106 -1.90 -26.55 10.50
N TYR A 107 -2.72 -26.16 11.46
CA TYR A 107 -2.27 -25.51 12.70
C TYR A 107 -2.15 -26.49 13.89
N GLY A 108 -2.26 -27.82 13.65
CA GLY A 108 -2.05 -28.85 14.68
C GLY A 108 -3.03 -28.79 15.85
N GLY A 109 -4.27 -28.37 15.59
CA GLY A 109 -5.33 -28.27 16.62
C GLY A 109 -5.21 -27.05 17.54
N LYS A 110 -4.32 -26.09 17.25
CA LYS A 110 -4.21 -24.83 17.99
C LYS A 110 -5.41 -23.92 17.71
N CYS A 111 -5.75 -23.05 18.67
CA CYS A 111 -6.67 -21.95 18.40
C CYS A 111 -6.10 -21.03 17.32
N VAL A 112 -6.91 -20.73 16.29
CA VAL A 112 -6.54 -19.84 15.21
C VAL A 112 -7.25 -18.51 15.45
N GLU A 113 -6.44 -17.47 15.72
CA GLU A 113 -6.90 -16.13 16.07
C GLU A 113 -6.69 -15.17 14.90
N VAL A 114 -7.42 -14.07 14.89
CA VAL A 114 -7.26 -13.03 13.85
C VAL A 114 -5.82 -12.53 13.82
N VAL A 115 -5.25 -12.23 14.99
CA VAL A 115 -3.82 -11.93 15.15
C VAL A 115 -3.20 -13.02 16.01
N PRO A 116 -2.13 -13.68 15.57
CA PRO A 116 -1.27 -13.32 14.44
C PRO A 116 -1.61 -14.00 13.09
N HIS A 117 -2.56 -14.94 13.03
CA HIS A 117 -2.66 -15.87 11.90
C HIS A 117 -3.06 -15.20 10.58
N ILE A 118 -3.91 -14.15 10.59
CA ILE A 118 -4.26 -13.39 9.37
C ILE A 118 -3.07 -12.55 8.89
N PRO A 119 -2.40 -11.74 9.73
CA PRO A 119 -1.17 -11.05 9.32
C PRO A 119 -0.06 -12.00 8.84
N GLU A 120 0.12 -13.17 9.44
CA GLU A 120 1.11 -14.16 8.98
C GLU A 120 0.76 -14.73 7.59
N GLU A 121 -0.52 -14.89 7.27
CA GLU A 121 -0.93 -15.27 5.91
C GLU A 121 -0.64 -14.17 4.89
N ILE A 122 -0.86 -12.91 5.27
CA ILE A 122 -0.51 -11.75 4.44
C ILE A 122 1.00 -11.74 4.17
N ILE A 123 1.81 -11.88 5.22
CA ILE A 123 3.27 -11.94 5.11
C ILE A 123 3.72 -13.08 4.20
N ARG A 124 3.17 -14.28 4.41
CA ARG A 124 3.46 -15.45 3.58
C ARG A 124 3.19 -15.21 2.10
N ARG A 125 2.10 -14.51 1.75
CA ARG A 125 1.79 -14.15 0.36
C ARG A 125 2.81 -13.17 -0.21
N ILE A 126 3.19 -12.14 0.56
CA ILE A 126 4.23 -11.19 0.15
C ILE A 126 5.55 -11.91 -0.13
N GLU A 127 5.98 -12.77 0.79
CA GLU A 127 7.21 -13.55 0.64
C GLU A 127 7.16 -14.51 -0.57
N ASN A 128 6.00 -15.15 -0.79
CA ASN A 128 5.78 -16.03 -1.94
C ASN A 128 5.89 -15.27 -3.27
N VAL A 129 5.23 -14.13 -3.40
CA VAL A 129 5.32 -13.29 -4.61
C VAL A 129 6.75 -12.81 -4.84
N THR A 130 7.45 -12.42 -3.78
CA THR A 130 8.85 -12.01 -3.85
C THR A 130 9.73 -13.13 -4.40
N ALA A 131 9.55 -14.35 -3.90
CA ALA A 131 10.30 -15.52 -4.33
C ALA A 131 9.96 -15.96 -5.77
N LEU A 132 8.67 -15.99 -6.12
CA LEU A 132 8.21 -16.34 -7.47
C LEU A 132 8.75 -15.42 -8.56
N ASN A 133 8.94 -14.15 -8.23
CA ASN A 133 9.45 -13.15 -9.16
C ASN A 133 10.97 -12.95 -9.07
N ASP A 134 11.67 -13.67 -8.18
CA ASP A 134 13.09 -13.42 -7.86
C ASP A 134 13.37 -11.91 -7.64
N ALA A 135 12.47 -11.25 -6.91
CA ALA A 135 12.45 -9.80 -6.80
C ALA A 135 13.48 -9.27 -5.80
N ASP A 136 14.27 -8.29 -6.24
CA ASP A 136 15.13 -7.50 -5.35
C ASP A 136 14.30 -6.61 -4.45
N VAL A 137 13.21 -6.05 -5.00
CA VAL A 137 12.28 -5.17 -4.30
C VAL A 137 10.84 -5.56 -4.59
N THR A 138 10.07 -5.73 -3.53
CA THR A 138 8.61 -5.91 -3.61
C THR A 138 7.91 -4.67 -3.06
N ILE A 139 7.06 -4.06 -3.86
CA ILE A 139 6.26 -2.90 -3.46
C ILE A 139 4.85 -3.38 -3.15
N ILE A 140 4.37 -3.10 -1.95
CA ILE A 140 3.07 -3.53 -1.44
C ILE A 140 2.18 -2.30 -1.25
N GLU A 141 1.16 -2.16 -2.06
CA GLU A 141 0.13 -1.14 -1.87
C GLU A 141 -1.00 -1.67 -1.01
N ILE A 142 -1.28 -0.97 0.10
CA ILE A 142 -2.42 -1.25 0.95
C ILE A 142 -3.59 -0.35 0.55
N GLY A 143 -4.72 -0.96 0.19
CA GLY A 143 -5.97 -0.27 -0.13
C GLY A 143 -6.54 0.49 1.07
N GLY A 144 -7.38 1.49 0.79
CA GLY A 144 -7.97 2.35 1.81
C GLY A 144 -7.01 3.39 2.39
N THR A 145 -7.38 3.95 3.54
CA THR A 145 -6.59 4.97 4.26
C THR A 145 -6.27 4.48 5.69
N VAL A 146 -5.21 5.01 6.27
CA VAL A 146 -4.86 4.71 7.67
C VAL A 146 -5.99 5.11 8.60
N GLY A 147 -6.30 4.26 9.57
CA GLY A 147 -7.39 4.45 10.52
C GLY A 147 -8.71 3.79 10.13
N GLU A 148 -8.81 3.17 8.96
CA GLU A 148 -9.95 2.35 8.59
C GLU A 148 -9.86 0.96 9.25
N TYR A 149 -11.03 0.44 9.70
CA TYR A 149 -11.10 -0.92 10.26
C TYR A 149 -10.73 -1.99 9.24
N GLN A 150 -11.06 -1.76 7.97
CA GLN A 150 -10.93 -2.74 6.91
C GLN A 150 -9.49 -3.16 6.64
N ASN A 151 -8.54 -2.22 6.72
CA ASN A 151 -7.15 -2.46 6.35
C ASN A 151 -6.20 -2.67 7.54
N ILE A 152 -6.72 -2.70 8.77
CA ILE A 152 -5.90 -2.76 9.98
C ILE A 152 -4.99 -3.99 10.02
N LEU A 153 -5.44 -5.13 9.49
CA LEU A 153 -4.67 -6.38 9.48
C LEU A 153 -3.54 -6.35 8.45
N PHE A 154 -3.69 -5.62 7.35
CA PHE A 154 -2.60 -5.38 6.40
C PHE A 154 -1.53 -4.45 7.00
N ILE A 155 -1.97 -3.43 7.74
CA ILE A 155 -1.06 -2.54 8.47
C ILE A 155 -0.34 -3.33 9.58
N GLU A 156 -1.04 -4.22 10.29
CA GLU A 156 -0.42 -5.09 11.29
C GLU A 156 0.63 -6.02 10.67
N ALA A 157 0.36 -6.59 9.49
CA ALA A 157 1.34 -7.37 8.74
C ALA A 157 2.58 -6.55 8.36
N ALA A 158 2.39 -5.30 7.91
CA ALA A 158 3.48 -4.38 7.63
C ALA A 158 4.32 -4.08 8.88
N ARG A 159 3.67 -3.86 10.04
CA ARG A 159 4.34 -3.67 11.34
C ARG A 159 5.16 -4.89 11.73
N MET A 160 4.58 -6.09 11.59
CA MET A 160 5.27 -7.35 11.90
C MET A 160 6.47 -7.56 10.97
N MET A 161 6.34 -7.29 9.68
CA MET A 161 7.46 -7.35 8.72
C MET A 161 8.54 -6.32 9.04
N LYS A 162 8.16 -5.07 9.40
CA LYS A 162 9.13 -4.05 9.79
C LYS A 162 9.90 -4.46 11.04
N HIS A 163 9.27 -5.14 11.99
CA HIS A 163 9.97 -5.70 13.16
C HIS A 163 10.89 -6.86 12.80
N ARG A 164 10.43 -7.78 11.92
CA ARG A 164 11.16 -8.98 11.49
C ARG A 164 12.37 -8.66 10.62
N TYR A 165 12.20 -7.79 9.63
CA TYR A 165 13.19 -7.46 8.60
C TYR A 165 13.88 -6.11 8.79
N ARG A 166 13.45 -5.32 9.76
CA ARG A 166 14.08 -4.04 10.16
C ARG A 166 14.40 -3.12 8.98
N LYS A 167 15.71 -2.97 8.65
CA LYS A 167 16.22 -2.09 7.59
C LYS A 167 15.82 -2.49 6.16
N ASP A 168 15.23 -3.67 6.00
CA ASP A 168 14.81 -4.17 4.70
C ASP A 168 13.35 -3.85 4.39
N VAL A 169 12.65 -3.16 5.29
CA VAL A 169 11.26 -2.73 5.14
C VAL A 169 11.16 -1.21 5.27
N LEU A 170 10.63 -0.57 4.23
CA LEU A 170 10.27 0.86 4.21
C LEU A 170 8.76 1.02 4.18
N THR A 171 8.28 2.10 4.80
CA THR A 171 6.87 2.50 4.77
C THR A 171 6.75 3.92 4.23
N ILE A 172 5.96 4.08 3.18
CA ILE A 172 5.68 5.36 2.54
C ILE A 172 4.24 5.75 2.80
N LEU A 173 4.02 6.89 3.40
CA LEU A 173 2.68 7.48 3.57
C LEU A 173 2.39 8.43 2.42
N VAL A 174 1.39 8.10 1.60
CA VAL A 174 0.86 9.02 0.58
C VAL A 174 -0.28 9.81 1.19
N SER A 175 -0.15 11.11 1.28
CA SER A 175 -1.09 11.96 2.00
C SER A 175 -1.51 13.19 1.19
N TYR A 176 -2.69 13.72 1.49
CA TYR A 176 -3.24 14.90 0.83
C TYR A 176 -2.96 16.17 1.61
N VAL A 177 -2.55 17.20 0.88
CA VAL A 177 -2.34 18.55 1.42
C VAL A 177 -3.30 19.50 0.69
N PRO A 178 -4.52 19.69 1.21
CA PRO A 178 -5.54 20.50 0.55
C PRO A 178 -5.22 21.98 0.53
N VAL A 179 -5.71 22.66 -0.50
CA VAL A 179 -5.79 24.11 -0.60
C VAL A 179 -7.27 24.50 -0.66
N PRO A 180 -7.98 24.64 0.49
CA PRO A 180 -9.39 24.99 0.47
C PRO A 180 -9.61 26.33 -0.23
N SER A 181 -10.53 26.38 -1.19
CA SER A 181 -10.81 27.56 -2.01
C SER A 181 -11.18 28.79 -1.16
N SER A 182 -11.90 28.56 -0.07
CA SER A 182 -12.31 29.62 0.88
C SER A 182 -11.15 30.25 1.64
N LEU A 183 -10.01 29.56 1.76
CA LEU A 183 -8.86 30.01 2.55
C LEU A 183 -7.64 30.35 1.67
N GLY A 184 -7.57 29.82 0.47
CA GLY A 184 -6.48 30.07 -0.48
C GLY A 184 -5.08 29.60 -0.03
N GLU A 185 -4.99 28.99 1.15
CA GLU A 185 -3.72 28.51 1.70
C GLU A 185 -3.71 26.99 1.93
N MET A 186 -2.53 26.41 1.75
CA MET A 186 -2.30 24.98 1.92
C MET A 186 -2.38 24.56 3.39
N LYS A 187 -3.09 23.48 3.69
CA LYS A 187 -3.29 22.96 5.05
C LYS A 187 -2.57 21.63 5.26
N THR A 188 -1.64 21.61 6.21
CA THR A 188 -0.81 20.43 6.55
C THR A 188 -1.41 19.54 7.65
N LYS A 189 -2.43 20.00 8.38
CA LYS A 189 -3.06 19.23 9.47
C LYS A 189 -3.57 17.85 9.05
N PRO A 190 -4.24 17.67 7.90
CA PRO A 190 -4.68 16.34 7.48
C PRO A 190 -3.53 15.33 7.38
N THR A 191 -2.41 15.74 6.80
CA THR A 191 -1.19 14.90 6.73
C THR A 191 -0.63 14.58 8.12
N GLN A 192 -0.63 15.54 9.03
CA GLN A 192 -0.16 15.32 10.41
C GLN A 192 -1.04 14.31 11.13
N TYR A 193 -2.36 14.36 10.95
CA TYR A 193 -3.28 13.38 11.53
C TYR A 193 -3.10 12.00 10.92
N ALA A 194 -2.97 11.90 9.61
CA ALA A 194 -2.70 10.62 8.95
C ALA A 194 -1.39 9.98 9.45
N CYS A 195 -0.32 10.78 9.58
CA CYS A 195 0.94 10.32 10.13
C CYS A 195 0.79 9.85 11.60
N ARG A 196 0.08 10.61 12.44
CA ARG A 196 -0.19 10.23 13.81
C ARG A 196 -0.98 8.92 13.90
N THR A 197 -2.03 8.77 13.10
CA THR A 197 -2.83 7.55 13.05
C THR A 197 -1.99 6.34 12.65
N LEU A 198 -1.08 6.50 11.68
CA LEU A 198 -0.14 5.43 11.33
C LEU A 198 0.82 5.12 12.49
N ASN A 199 1.33 6.14 13.18
CA ASN A 199 2.20 5.95 14.35
C ASN A 199 1.49 5.21 15.49
N GLU A 200 0.19 5.43 15.70
CA GLU A 200 -0.63 4.73 16.69
C GLU A 200 -0.69 3.20 16.42
N THR A 201 -0.46 2.77 15.17
CA THR A 201 -0.32 1.34 14.82
C THR A 201 1.09 0.78 15.08
N GLY A 202 2.02 1.59 15.55
CA GLY A 202 3.42 1.20 15.76
C GLY A 202 4.32 1.34 14.52
N ILE A 203 3.86 2.01 13.48
CA ILE A 203 4.64 2.27 12.26
C ILE A 203 4.96 3.76 12.14
N GLN A 204 6.24 4.10 12.21
CA GLN A 204 6.74 5.40 11.78
C GLN A 204 6.97 5.32 10.24
N PRO A 205 6.35 6.19 9.43
CA PRO A 205 6.67 6.23 8.00
C PRO A 205 8.13 6.65 7.79
N ASP A 206 8.77 6.07 6.78
CA ASP A 206 10.13 6.44 6.38
C ASP A 206 10.10 7.62 5.39
N PHE A 207 9.02 7.73 4.61
CA PHE A 207 8.77 8.83 3.67
C PHE A 207 7.32 9.28 3.73
N ILE A 208 7.09 10.58 3.49
CA ILE A 208 5.75 11.14 3.27
C ILE A 208 5.71 11.76 1.88
N ILE A 209 4.84 11.24 1.02
CA ILE A 209 4.57 11.79 -0.30
C ILE A 209 3.29 12.63 -0.20
N CYS A 210 3.47 13.94 -0.29
CA CYS A 210 2.37 14.89 -0.20
C CYS A 210 1.79 15.16 -1.59
N ARG A 211 0.52 14.81 -1.78
CA ARG A 211 -0.25 15.13 -2.97
C ARG A 211 -1.02 16.42 -2.76
N GLY A 212 -0.99 17.33 -3.72
CA GLY A 212 -1.68 18.60 -3.62
C GLY A 212 -1.65 19.37 -4.94
N GLU A 213 -2.47 20.39 -5.05
CA GLU A 213 -2.59 21.23 -6.24
C GLU A 213 -1.36 22.13 -6.47
N LYS A 214 -0.64 22.44 -5.41
CA LYS A 214 0.52 23.34 -5.44
C LYS A 214 1.73 22.69 -4.75
N PRO A 215 2.95 23.02 -5.15
CA PRO A 215 4.17 22.60 -4.48
C PRO A 215 4.20 22.99 -3.00
N LEU A 216 4.73 22.09 -2.16
CA LEU A 216 5.03 22.43 -0.75
C LEU A 216 6.17 23.43 -0.68
N ASP A 217 5.94 24.52 0.02
CA ASP A 217 7.00 25.47 0.36
C ASP A 217 7.87 24.99 1.54
N GLY A 218 8.99 25.67 1.76
CA GLY A 218 9.93 25.35 2.83
C GLY A 218 9.29 25.32 4.23
N PRO A 219 8.54 26.36 4.64
CA PRO A 219 7.88 26.40 5.94
C PRO A 219 6.92 25.22 6.17
N ARG A 220 6.15 24.81 5.14
CA ARG A 220 5.22 23.68 5.24
C ARG A 220 5.93 22.33 5.29
N LYS A 221 7.01 22.16 4.53
CA LYS A 221 7.88 20.99 4.63
C LYS A 221 8.44 20.83 6.04
N GLN A 222 8.99 21.91 6.60
CA GLN A 222 9.50 21.94 7.97
C GLN A 222 8.42 21.60 9.00
N LYS A 223 7.22 22.15 8.84
CA LYS A 223 6.10 21.86 9.74
C LYS A 223 5.66 20.40 9.71
N ILE A 224 5.56 19.80 8.53
CA ILE A 224 5.25 18.38 8.40
C ILE A 224 6.38 17.54 9.00
N ALA A 225 7.62 17.80 8.63
CA ALA A 225 8.78 17.09 9.13
C ALA A 225 8.86 17.10 10.67
N SER A 226 8.72 18.26 11.27
CA SER A 226 8.75 18.43 12.73
C SER A 226 7.61 17.69 13.46
N LEU A 227 6.37 17.79 12.93
CA LEU A 227 5.19 17.21 13.57
C LEU A 227 4.96 15.74 13.25
N CYS A 228 5.61 15.23 12.21
CA CYS A 228 5.61 13.83 11.84
C CYS A 228 6.91 13.10 12.23
N ASN A 229 7.79 13.75 12.97
CA ASN A 229 9.07 13.21 13.42
C ASN A 229 9.92 12.66 12.25
N MET A 230 10.10 13.48 11.21
CA MET A 230 10.82 13.11 9.99
C MET A 230 11.85 14.16 9.60
N ALA A 231 12.88 13.76 8.84
CA ALA A 231 13.76 14.73 8.21
C ALA A 231 13.05 15.45 7.06
N VAL A 232 13.34 16.75 6.88
CA VAL A 232 12.75 17.57 5.80
C VAL A 232 13.01 16.97 4.42
N SER A 233 14.17 16.34 4.23
CA SER A 233 14.56 15.67 2.98
C SER A 233 13.68 14.47 2.61
N TYR A 234 12.97 13.87 3.58
CA TYR A 234 12.07 12.73 3.37
C TYR A 234 10.59 13.14 3.22
N THR A 235 10.32 14.44 3.18
CA THR A 235 9.01 14.99 2.87
C THR A 235 9.01 15.48 1.43
N HIS A 236 8.49 14.65 0.54
CA HIS A 236 8.51 14.93 -0.90
C HIS A 236 7.15 15.38 -1.40
N LEU A 237 7.20 16.21 -2.44
CA LEU A 237 6.04 16.59 -3.22
C LEU A 237 5.93 15.72 -4.45
N THR A 238 4.74 15.21 -4.72
CA THR A 238 4.41 14.69 -6.04
C THR A 238 3.75 15.78 -6.86
N LEU A 239 3.89 15.69 -8.17
CA LEU A 239 3.25 16.55 -9.14
C LEU A 239 1.74 16.66 -8.89
N PRO A 240 1.09 17.78 -9.24
CA PRO A 240 -0.35 17.89 -9.17
C PRO A 240 -0.98 16.70 -9.90
N THR A 241 -2.10 16.24 -9.38
CA THR A 241 -2.89 15.20 -10.06
C THR A 241 -3.34 15.80 -11.38
N ILE A 242 -2.69 15.43 -12.47
CA ILE A 242 -3.23 15.70 -13.80
C ILE A 242 -4.43 14.78 -13.89
N TYR A 243 -5.62 15.34 -13.99
CA TYR A 243 -6.80 14.57 -14.28
C TYR A 243 -6.52 13.77 -15.55
N SER A 244 -6.54 12.44 -15.44
CA SER A 244 -6.60 11.60 -16.62
C SER A 244 -7.90 11.93 -17.35
N VAL A 245 -7.77 12.42 -18.53
CA VAL A 245 -8.89 12.55 -19.49
C VAL A 245 -9.37 11.17 -19.84
#